data_bbca45bd8e4cc038ebf063264a3f531c
#
_entry.id   bbca45bd8e4cc038ebf063264a3f531c
#
_cell.length_a   1.000
_cell.length_b   1.000
_cell.length_c   1.000
_cell.angle_alpha   90.00
_cell.angle_beta   90.00
_cell.angle_gamma   90.00
#
_symmetry.space_group_name_H-M   'P 1'
#
loop_
_entity.id
_entity.type
_entity.pdbx_description
1 polymer ?
#
loop_
_entity_poly.entity_id
_entity_poly.type
_entity_poly.pdbx_seq_one_letter_code
_entity_poly.pdbx_strand_id
1 'polypeptide(L)'
;MDTSPTRLLIHGASGRMGQALLRLAAEQPACTVVAAVTRRAPAQRVVDGVPHFAATELGGVPAFDAAVDFSLPEGFDAVLALCVDRGCPLVSGTTGIDAAQQNALATAATRIPLVWASNFSLGVAVLAELVERAAAALPGWDVDIVESHHVHKKDAPSGTALTLGQAAGGAGQAVRYASLRAGDIVVDATASDSVAG
;
A
#
# COMPACT_ATOMS: atom_id res chain seq x y z
N MET A 1 -1.40 29.57 11.26
CA MET A 1 -1.28 28.12 10.96
C MET A 1 -0.03 27.64 11.67
N ASP A 2 -0.11 26.56 12.42
CA ASP A 2 1.07 25.96 13.05
C ASP A 2 2.00 25.47 11.93
N THR A 3 3.23 25.96 11.92
CA THR A 3 4.26 25.66 10.92
C THR A 3 5.19 24.54 11.38
N SER A 4 4.87 23.89 12.51
CA SER A 4 5.63 22.76 13.02
C SER A 4 5.56 21.59 12.02
N PRO A 5 6.67 20.87 11.77
CA PRO A 5 6.66 19.72 10.86
C PRO A 5 5.75 18.60 11.39
N THR A 6 5.03 17.94 10.49
CA THR A 6 4.21 16.78 10.80
C THR A 6 5.08 15.63 11.30
N ARG A 7 4.79 15.12 12.50
CA ARG A 7 5.53 14.01 13.12
C ARG A 7 5.02 12.68 12.57
N LEU A 8 5.90 11.92 11.94
CA LEU A 8 5.57 10.67 11.27
C LEU A 8 6.10 9.46 12.05
N LEU A 9 5.26 8.43 12.16
CA LEU A 9 5.67 7.06 12.47
C LEU A 9 5.76 6.28 11.16
N ILE A 10 6.91 5.66 10.87
CA ILE A 10 7.09 4.77 9.71
C ILE A 10 7.13 3.33 10.20
N HIS A 11 6.09 2.55 9.87
CA HIS A 11 6.00 1.12 10.16
C HIS A 11 6.42 0.29 8.95
N GLY A 12 7.19 -0.78 9.18
CA GLY A 12 7.84 -1.52 8.09
C GLY A 12 9.14 -0.84 7.61
N ALA A 13 9.78 -0.05 8.47
CA ALA A 13 10.92 0.82 8.16
C ALA A 13 12.14 0.09 7.57
N SER A 14 12.33 -1.21 7.79
CA SER A 14 13.41 -2.00 7.19
C SER A 14 13.13 -2.50 5.76
N GLY A 15 11.88 -2.37 5.29
CA GLY A 15 11.48 -2.75 3.94
C GLY A 15 11.90 -1.72 2.88
N ARG A 16 11.79 -2.09 1.60
CA ARG A 16 12.13 -1.19 0.48
C ARG A 16 11.36 0.13 0.54
N MET A 17 10.04 0.06 0.77
CA MET A 17 9.20 1.27 0.89
C MET A 17 9.53 2.07 2.14
N GLY A 18 9.71 1.41 3.30
CA GLY A 18 10.08 2.08 4.54
C GLY A 18 11.41 2.84 4.41
N GLN A 19 12.42 2.24 3.79
CA GLN A 19 13.71 2.89 3.54
C GLN A 19 13.58 4.09 2.57
N ALA A 20 12.73 3.97 1.54
CA ALA A 20 12.47 5.08 0.63
C ALA A 20 11.77 6.25 1.36
N LEU A 21 10.79 5.94 2.21
CA LEU A 21 10.07 6.94 3.01
C LEU A 21 11.00 7.65 4.01
N LEU A 22 11.90 6.95 4.68
CA LEU A 22 12.89 7.54 5.58
C LEU A 22 13.79 8.54 4.84
N ARG A 23 14.28 8.17 3.64
CA ARG A 23 15.10 9.09 2.81
C ARG A 23 14.30 10.31 2.37
N LEU A 24 13.10 10.10 1.82
CA LEU A 24 12.26 11.21 1.35
C LEU A 24 11.85 12.15 2.47
N ALA A 25 11.51 11.62 3.66
CA ALA A 25 11.14 12.44 4.80
C ALA A 25 12.32 13.32 5.29
N ALA A 26 13.55 12.84 5.19
CA ALA A 26 14.74 13.63 5.54
C ALA A 26 14.95 14.82 4.61
N GLU A 27 14.44 14.78 3.38
CA GLU A 27 14.51 15.85 2.38
C GLU A 27 13.33 16.85 2.48
N GLN A 28 12.32 16.54 3.31
CA GLN A 28 11.08 17.33 3.38
C GLN A 28 10.97 18.08 4.70
N PRO A 29 11.15 19.43 4.72
CA PRO A 29 11.03 20.22 5.94
C PRO A 29 9.63 20.19 6.58
N ALA A 30 8.61 19.82 5.80
CA ALA A 30 7.23 19.77 6.27
C ALA A 30 6.94 18.55 7.17
N CYS A 31 7.84 17.58 7.29
CA CYS A 31 7.66 16.42 8.14
C CYS A 31 8.95 16.01 8.86
N THR A 32 8.79 15.27 9.95
CA THR A 32 9.89 14.69 10.71
C THR A 32 9.52 13.27 11.15
N VAL A 33 10.43 12.31 10.99
CA VAL A 33 10.19 10.94 11.46
C VAL A 33 10.58 10.85 12.92
N VAL A 34 9.58 10.59 13.79
CA VAL A 34 9.80 10.45 15.24
C VAL A 34 9.93 9.00 15.68
N ALA A 35 9.51 8.05 14.84
CA ALA A 35 9.67 6.62 15.09
C ALA A 35 9.75 5.83 13.79
N ALA A 36 10.77 5.01 13.65
CA ALA A 36 10.92 4.00 12.61
C ALA A 36 10.75 2.61 13.24
N VAL A 37 9.71 1.87 12.84
CA VAL A 37 9.38 0.58 13.45
C VAL A 37 9.73 -0.55 12.50
N THR A 38 10.47 -1.53 13.01
CA THR A 38 10.92 -2.71 12.28
C THR A 38 10.38 -3.99 12.92
N ARG A 39 10.19 -5.05 12.13
CA ARG A 39 9.66 -6.32 12.65
C ARG A 39 10.53 -6.91 13.78
N ARG A 40 11.85 -6.84 13.63
CA ARG A 40 12.82 -7.33 14.62
C ARG A 40 13.44 -6.15 15.37
N ALA A 41 14.07 -6.44 16.50
CA ALA A 41 14.86 -5.44 17.22
C ALA A 41 15.92 -4.82 16.26
N PRO A 42 15.99 -3.49 16.17
CA PRO A 42 16.98 -2.83 15.32
C PRO A 42 18.39 -3.03 15.88
N ALA A 43 19.37 -3.14 14.99
CA ALA A 43 20.80 -3.23 15.39
C ALA A 43 21.27 -1.94 16.07
N GLN A 44 20.71 -0.81 15.67
CA GLN A 44 20.97 0.51 16.24
C GLN A 44 19.64 1.16 16.64
N ARG A 45 19.62 1.80 17.82
CA ARG A 45 18.41 2.47 18.34
C ARG A 45 18.16 3.85 17.70
N VAL A 46 19.17 4.43 17.12
CA VAL A 46 19.07 5.69 16.36
C VAL A 46 19.90 5.56 15.10
N VAL A 47 19.29 5.86 13.97
CA VAL A 47 19.95 5.90 12.65
C VAL A 47 19.60 7.23 12.00
N ASP A 48 20.60 8.00 11.59
CA ASP A 48 20.46 9.34 10.99
C ASP A 48 19.54 10.27 11.80
N GLY A 49 19.62 10.19 13.13
CA GLY A 49 18.80 10.99 14.07
C GLY A 49 17.38 10.44 14.29
N VAL A 50 16.96 9.39 13.59
CA VAL A 50 15.63 8.78 13.73
C VAL A 50 15.68 7.65 14.75
N PRO A 51 14.80 7.68 15.79
CA PRO A 51 14.66 6.56 16.74
C PRO A 51 14.05 5.32 16.07
N HIS A 52 14.66 4.15 16.32
CA HIS A 52 14.22 2.86 15.78
C HIS A 52 13.71 1.95 16.90
N PHE A 53 12.56 1.32 16.65
CA PHE A 53 11.85 0.43 17.58
C PHE A 53 11.60 -0.93 16.95
N ALA A 54 11.50 -1.97 17.78
CA ALA A 54 10.94 -3.24 17.35
C ALA A 54 9.40 -3.16 17.30
N ALA A 55 8.76 -4.00 16.52
CA ALA A 55 7.28 -4.09 16.47
C ALA A 55 6.67 -4.41 17.86
N THR A 56 7.39 -5.14 18.71
CA THR A 56 6.98 -5.42 20.09
C THR A 56 7.02 -4.20 21.01
N GLU A 57 7.67 -3.11 20.58
CA GLU A 57 7.80 -1.86 21.34
C GLU A 57 6.86 -0.77 20.79
N LEU A 58 5.97 -1.11 19.85
CA LEU A 58 5.10 -0.17 19.13
C LEU A 58 4.25 0.69 20.09
N GLY A 59 3.78 0.15 21.21
CA GLY A 59 3.02 0.90 22.22
C GLY A 59 3.82 2.00 22.93
N GLY A 60 5.15 1.88 22.97
CA GLY A 60 6.07 2.82 23.62
C GLY A 60 6.66 3.88 22.71
N VAL A 61 6.29 3.95 21.43
CA VAL A 61 6.79 4.98 20.51
C VAL A 61 6.34 6.38 20.93
N PRO A 62 7.12 7.43 20.63
CA PRO A 62 6.75 8.82 20.89
C PRO A 62 5.40 9.20 20.26
N ALA A 63 4.85 10.35 20.68
CA ALA A 63 3.67 10.92 20.05
C ALA A 63 3.98 11.28 18.59
N PHE A 64 3.07 10.93 17.69
CA PHE A 64 3.13 11.22 16.25
C PHE A 64 1.79 11.79 15.77
N ASP A 65 1.80 12.45 14.63
CA ASP A 65 0.61 13.09 14.03
C ASP A 65 -0.02 12.20 12.95
N ALA A 66 0.77 11.33 12.30
CA ALA A 66 0.29 10.34 11.35
C ALA A 66 1.24 9.13 11.29
N ALA A 67 0.69 7.97 10.97
CA ALA A 67 1.46 6.76 10.69
C ALA A 67 1.44 6.43 9.20
N VAL A 68 2.59 5.96 8.69
CA VAL A 68 2.71 5.39 7.34
C VAL A 68 3.20 3.95 7.48
N ASP A 69 2.41 3.01 6.97
CA ASP A 69 2.63 1.57 7.12
C ASP A 69 2.86 0.89 5.76
N PHE A 70 4.02 0.28 5.61
CA PHE A 70 4.37 -0.65 4.52
C PHE A 70 5.00 -1.91 5.12
N SER A 71 4.32 -2.48 6.09
CA SER A 71 4.77 -3.68 6.79
C SER A 71 4.28 -4.97 6.09
N LEU A 72 4.18 -6.04 6.85
CA LEU A 72 3.57 -7.29 6.46
C LEU A 72 2.21 -7.43 7.15
N PRO A 73 1.29 -8.29 6.65
CA PRO A 73 -0.02 -8.51 7.25
C PRO A 73 0.02 -8.79 8.76
N GLU A 74 1.06 -9.52 9.22
CA GLU A 74 1.23 -9.85 10.63
C GLU A 74 1.49 -8.62 11.54
N GLY A 75 1.96 -7.52 10.96
CA GLY A 75 2.21 -6.26 11.71
C GLY A 75 1.05 -5.26 11.60
N PHE A 76 0.12 -5.48 10.67
CA PHE A 76 -0.92 -4.53 10.33
C PHE A 76 -1.89 -4.23 11.51
N ASP A 77 -2.37 -5.26 12.19
CA ASP A 77 -3.35 -5.10 13.28
C ASP A 77 -2.81 -4.24 14.42
N ALA A 78 -1.54 -4.40 14.75
CA ALA A 78 -0.91 -3.65 15.84
C ALA A 78 -0.80 -2.15 15.55
N VAL A 79 -0.40 -1.78 14.33
CA VAL A 79 -0.31 -0.36 13.94
C VAL A 79 -1.68 0.26 13.74
N LEU A 80 -2.65 -0.48 13.22
CA LEU A 80 -4.04 -0.03 13.09
C LEU A 80 -4.64 0.26 14.47
N ALA A 81 -4.51 -0.67 15.42
CA ALA A 81 -4.98 -0.49 16.80
C ALA A 81 -4.32 0.72 17.47
N LEU A 82 -3.00 0.89 17.33
CA LEU A 82 -2.29 2.04 17.88
C LEU A 82 -2.81 3.37 17.32
N CYS A 83 -3.06 3.44 16.01
CA CYS A 83 -3.60 4.65 15.38
C CYS A 83 -5.01 4.96 15.87
N VAL A 84 -5.86 3.94 15.99
CA VAL A 84 -7.22 4.08 16.53
C VAL A 84 -7.20 4.55 17.99
N ASP A 85 -6.35 3.96 18.82
CA ASP A 85 -6.23 4.31 20.25
C ASP A 85 -5.72 5.73 20.46
N ARG A 86 -4.82 6.19 19.59
CA ARG A 86 -4.28 7.56 19.64
C ARG A 86 -5.08 8.59 18.85
N GLY A 87 -6.10 8.18 18.10
CA GLY A 87 -6.86 9.06 17.21
C GLY A 87 -6.03 9.63 16.06
N CYS A 88 -4.97 8.93 15.64
CA CYS A 88 -4.04 9.40 14.62
C CYS A 88 -4.37 8.84 13.23
N PRO A 89 -4.22 9.64 12.16
CA PRO A 89 -4.35 9.17 10.78
C PRO A 89 -3.40 8.02 10.45
N LEU A 90 -3.88 7.11 9.58
CA LEU A 90 -3.08 6.00 9.05
C LEU A 90 -3.11 5.98 7.52
N VAL A 91 -1.92 5.91 6.91
CA VAL A 91 -1.75 5.57 5.48
C VAL A 91 -1.08 4.20 5.42
N SER A 92 -1.74 3.20 4.84
CA SER A 92 -1.19 1.85 4.74
C SER A 92 -1.17 1.32 3.31
N GLY A 93 -0.01 0.77 2.94
CA GLY A 93 0.23 0.02 1.71
C GLY A 93 0.51 -1.47 1.96
N THR A 94 0.21 -1.98 3.16
CA THR A 94 0.34 -3.40 3.46
C THR A 94 -0.63 -4.20 2.61
N THR A 95 -0.11 -5.11 1.81
CA THR A 95 -0.86 -5.99 0.91
C THR A 95 -1.02 -7.39 1.52
N GLY A 96 -2.01 -8.15 1.04
CA GLY A 96 -2.25 -9.50 1.53
C GLY A 96 -2.98 -9.57 2.87
N ILE A 97 -3.64 -8.49 3.29
CA ILE A 97 -4.51 -8.48 4.48
C ILE A 97 -5.73 -9.38 4.24
N ASP A 98 -6.11 -10.13 5.26
CA ASP A 98 -7.25 -11.04 5.20
C ASP A 98 -8.61 -10.33 5.41
N ALA A 99 -9.72 -11.10 5.34
CA ALA A 99 -11.06 -10.56 5.48
C ALA A 99 -11.31 -9.96 6.88
N ALA A 100 -10.71 -10.50 7.94
CA ALA A 100 -10.84 -9.96 9.29
C ALA A 100 -10.13 -8.60 9.40
N GLN A 101 -8.94 -8.49 8.83
CA GLN A 101 -8.17 -7.25 8.74
C GLN A 101 -8.87 -6.20 7.88
N GLN A 102 -9.51 -6.60 6.77
CA GLN A 102 -10.33 -5.68 5.96
C GLN A 102 -11.54 -5.14 6.73
N ASN A 103 -12.20 -5.98 7.53
CA ASN A 103 -13.30 -5.55 8.41
C ASN A 103 -12.82 -4.61 9.52
N ALA A 104 -11.65 -4.91 10.11
CA ALA A 104 -11.03 -4.03 11.11
C ALA A 104 -10.68 -2.66 10.51
N LEU A 105 -10.15 -2.64 9.28
CA LEU A 105 -9.84 -1.43 8.52
C LEU A 105 -11.10 -0.60 8.27
N ALA A 106 -12.20 -1.23 7.80
CA ALA A 106 -13.48 -0.55 7.58
C ALA A 106 -14.05 0.05 8.88
N THR A 107 -13.91 -0.66 9.99
CA THR A 107 -14.30 -0.18 11.31
C THR A 107 -13.45 1.00 11.77
N ALA A 108 -12.14 0.92 11.61
CA ALA A 108 -11.20 1.99 11.96
C ALA A 108 -11.43 3.27 11.16
N ALA A 109 -11.81 3.15 9.88
CA ALA A 109 -12.11 4.29 9.00
C ALA A 109 -13.31 5.14 9.49
N THR A 110 -14.14 4.63 10.38
CA THR A 110 -15.22 5.42 11.05
C THR A 110 -14.70 6.25 12.22
N ARG A 111 -13.45 6.02 12.68
CA ARG A 111 -12.89 6.61 13.89
C ARG A 111 -11.68 7.51 13.61
N ILE A 112 -10.90 7.20 12.60
CA ILE A 112 -9.69 7.95 12.21
C ILE A 112 -9.66 8.19 10.70
N PRO A 113 -9.00 9.27 10.23
CA PRO A 113 -8.65 9.40 8.82
C PRO A 113 -7.77 8.23 8.39
N LEU A 114 -8.18 7.51 7.34
CA LEU A 114 -7.50 6.30 6.92
C LEU A 114 -7.46 6.21 5.39
N VAL A 115 -6.26 5.94 4.86
CA VAL A 115 -6.04 5.60 3.45
C VAL A 115 -5.37 4.23 3.39
N TRP A 116 -6.02 3.29 2.71
CA TRP A 116 -5.41 2.01 2.38
C TRP A 116 -5.48 1.78 0.88
N ALA A 117 -4.37 1.38 0.29
CA ALA A 117 -4.31 0.99 -1.12
C ALA A 117 -3.26 -0.11 -1.34
N SER A 118 -3.56 -1.03 -2.23
CA SER A 118 -2.62 -2.07 -2.65
C SER A 118 -1.49 -1.52 -3.54
N ASN A 119 -1.68 -0.32 -4.10
CA ASN A 119 -0.73 0.37 -4.96
C ASN A 119 -0.86 1.88 -4.82
N PHE A 120 0.25 2.57 -4.60
CA PHE A 120 0.34 4.04 -4.48
C PHE A 120 0.94 4.70 -5.74
N SER A 121 1.07 3.98 -6.85
CA SER A 121 1.50 4.56 -8.11
C SER A 121 0.39 5.42 -8.70
N LEU A 122 0.67 6.72 -8.90
CA LEU A 122 -0.24 7.63 -9.58
C LEU A 122 -0.54 7.16 -11.01
N GLY A 123 0.46 6.59 -11.70
CA GLY A 123 0.29 6.04 -13.04
C GLY A 123 -0.72 4.88 -13.07
N VAL A 124 -0.69 4.00 -12.07
CA VAL A 124 -1.66 2.91 -11.95
C VAL A 124 -3.07 3.44 -11.65
N ALA A 125 -3.19 4.47 -10.82
CA ALA A 125 -4.49 5.10 -10.55
C ALA A 125 -5.11 5.72 -11.81
N VAL A 126 -4.30 6.45 -12.59
CA VAL A 126 -4.73 7.02 -13.88
C VAL A 126 -5.09 5.91 -14.87
N LEU A 127 -4.29 4.83 -14.95
CA LEU A 127 -4.59 3.70 -15.81
C LEU A 127 -5.91 3.03 -15.43
N ALA A 128 -6.20 2.85 -14.14
CA ALA A 128 -7.46 2.28 -13.68
C ALA A 128 -8.67 3.13 -14.12
N GLU A 129 -8.57 4.45 -14.01
CA GLU A 129 -9.61 5.36 -14.50
C GLU A 129 -9.81 5.26 -16.03
N LEU A 130 -8.72 5.16 -16.79
CA LEU A 130 -8.80 4.98 -18.25
C LEU A 130 -9.42 3.64 -18.63
N VAL A 131 -9.08 2.56 -17.92
CA VAL A 131 -9.67 1.23 -18.11
C VAL A 131 -11.18 1.25 -17.83
N GLU A 132 -11.61 1.88 -16.74
CA GLU A 132 -13.04 2.03 -16.40
C GLU A 132 -13.79 2.77 -17.52
N ARG A 133 -13.25 3.89 -17.98
CA ARG A 133 -13.85 4.69 -19.08
C ARG A 133 -13.91 3.92 -20.39
N ALA A 134 -12.84 3.19 -20.74
CA ALA A 134 -12.78 2.38 -21.95
C ALA A 134 -13.82 1.25 -21.91
N ALA A 135 -13.87 0.50 -20.80
CA ALA A 135 -14.84 -0.57 -20.61
C ALA A 135 -16.29 -0.07 -20.69
N ALA A 136 -16.60 1.07 -20.07
CA ALA A 136 -17.93 1.68 -20.12
C ALA A 136 -18.31 2.13 -21.55
N ALA A 137 -17.35 2.55 -22.36
CA ALA A 137 -17.58 2.99 -23.75
C ALA A 137 -17.71 1.82 -24.75
N LEU A 138 -17.28 0.60 -24.36
CA LEU A 138 -17.22 -0.59 -25.21
C LEU A 138 -18.04 -1.75 -24.60
N PRO A 139 -19.37 -1.58 -24.40
CA PRO A 139 -20.19 -2.60 -23.79
C PRO A 139 -20.21 -3.89 -24.63
N GLY A 140 -20.04 -5.04 -23.97
CA GLY A 140 -20.04 -6.36 -24.61
C GLY A 140 -18.70 -6.80 -25.20
N TRP A 141 -17.65 -5.98 -25.05
CA TRP A 141 -16.29 -6.41 -25.40
C TRP A 141 -15.69 -7.27 -24.29
N ASP A 142 -14.87 -8.22 -24.68
CA ASP A 142 -14.10 -9.02 -23.74
C ASP A 142 -12.91 -8.20 -23.20
N VAL A 143 -12.61 -8.38 -21.90
CA VAL A 143 -11.46 -7.74 -21.27
C VAL A 143 -10.51 -8.81 -20.74
N ASP A 144 -9.30 -8.83 -21.25
CA ASP A 144 -8.22 -9.69 -20.81
C ASP A 144 -7.10 -8.87 -20.18
N ILE A 145 -6.68 -9.26 -18.98
CA ILE A 145 -5.56 -8.65 -18.27
C ILE A 145 -4.42 -9.65 -18.22
N VAL A 146 -3.31 -9.32 -18.85
CA VAL A 146 -2.07 -10.09 -18.80
C VAL A 146 -1.05 -9.35 -17.94
N GLU A 147 -0.49 -10.03 -16.95
CA GLU A 147 0.53 -9.46 -16.06
C GLU A 147 1.76 -10.36 -15.98
N SER A 148 2.92 -9.74 -15.89
CA SER A 148 4.21 -10.42 -15.82
C SER A 148 5.01 -9.95 -14.61
N HIS A 149 5.54 -10.91 -13.84
CA HIS A 149 6.38 -10.63 -12.68
C HIS A 149 7.51 -11.65 -12.57
N HIS A 150 8.49 -11.34 -11.74
CA HIS A 150 9.58 -12.26 -11.38
C HIS A 150 9.07 -13.54 -10.69
N VAL A 151 9.85 -14.61 -10.75
CA VAL A 151 9.47 -15.95 -10.22
C VAL A 151 9.16 -15.97 -8.71
N HIS A 152 9.68 -14.99 -7.95
CA HIS A 152 9.49 -14.92 -6.51
C HIS A 152 8.15 -14.28 -6.07
N LYS A 153 7.37 -13.70 -7.00
CA LYS A 153 6.05 -13.16 -6.68
C LYS A 153 5.04 -14.29 -6.48
N LYS A 154 4.46 -14.33 -5.27
CA LYS A 154 3.58 -15.45 -4.84
C LYS A 154 2.13 -15.26 -5.26
N ASP A 155 1.62 -14.04 -5.20
CA ASP A 155 0.24 -13.72 -5.58
C ASP A 155 0.07 -13.71 -7.11
N ALA A 156 -1.01 -14.33 -7.56
CA ALA A 156 -1.46 -14.37 -8.96
C ALA A 156 -3.00 -14.48 -9.00
N PRO A 157 -3.70 -13.54 -9.65
CA PRO A 157 -3.20 -12.31 -10.28
C PRO A 157 -2.59 -11.33 -9.27
N SER A 158 -1.76 -10.37 -9.75
CA SER A 158 -1.20 -9.32 -8.92
C SER A 158 -2.28 -8.35 -8.41
N GLY A 159 -2.03 -7.68 -7.28
CA GLY A 159 -2.95 -6.68 -6.74
C GLY A 159 -3.29 -5.58 -7.75
N THR A 160 -2.32 -5.14 -8.57
CA THR A 160 -2.54 -4.17 -9.65
C THR A 160 -3.47 -4.73 -10.73
N ALA A 161 -3.27 -5.98 -11.16
CA ALA A 161 -4.16 -6.61 -12.13
C ALA A 161 -5.59 -6.73 -11.60
N LEU A 162 -5.75 -7.09 -10.32
CA LEU A 162 -7.08 -7.13 -9.69
C LEU A 162 -7.73 -5.73 -9.63
N THR A 163 -6.97 -4.68 -9.33
CA THR A 163 -7.46 -3.29 -9.33
C THR A 163 -7.95 -2.88 -10.73
N LEU A 164 -7.17 -3.17 -11.77
CA LEU A 164 -7.56 -2.88 -13.16
C LEU A 164 -8.80 -3.69 -13.58
N GLY A 165 -8.88 -4.95 -13.16
CA GLY A 165 -10.04 -5.78 -13.44
C GLY A 165 -11.30 -5.34 -12.70
N GLN A 166 -11.17 -4.83 -11.48
CA GLN A 166 -12.29 -4.21 -10.77
C GLN A 166 -12.78 -2.94 -11.47
N ALA A 167 -11.88 -2.11 -11.99
CA ALA A 167 -12.22 -0.94 -12.78
C ALA A 167 -13.00 -1.32 -14.04
N ALA A 168 -12.55 -2.32 -14.80
CA ALA A 168 -13.28 -2.84 -15.97
C ALA A 168 -14.61 -3.51 -15.58
N GLY A 169 -14.60 -4.37 -14.56
CA GLY A 169 -15.78 -5.11 -14.09
C GLY A 169 -16.86 -4.21 -13.50
N GLY A 170 -16.50 -3.07 -12.91
CA GLY A 170 -17.45 -2.04 -12.46
C GLY A 170 -18.34 -1.49 -13.58
N ALA A 171 -17.87 -1.56 -14.84
CA ALA A 171 -18.64 -1.24 -16.04
C ALA A 171 -19.49 -2.42 -16.57
N GLY A 172 -19.52 -3.56 -15.86
CA GLY A 172 -20.32 -4.75 -16.23
C GLY A 172 -19.62 -5.73 -17.18
N GLN A 173 -18.32 -5.58 -17.40
CA GLN A 173 -17.53 -6.46 -18.26
C GLN A 173 -17.07 -7.71 -17.52
N ALA A 174 -17.04 -8.85 -18.24
CA ALA A 174 -16.37 -10.06 -17.78
C ALA A 174 -14.86 -9.91 -17.96
N VAL A 175 -14.10 -10.08 -16.89
CA VAL A 175 -12.64 -9.90 -16.89
C VAL A 175 -11.94 -11.24 -16.73
N ARG A 176 -10.99 -11.53 -17.63
CA ARG A 176 -10.11 -12.71 -17.54
C ARG A 176 -8.69 -12.28 -17.19
N TYR A 177 -7.94 -13.14 -16.51
CA TYR A 177 -6.58 -12.86 -16.08
C TYR A 177 -5.61 -13.93 -16.56
N ALA A 178 -4.44 -13.51 -17.02
CA ALA A 178 -3.30 -14.37 -17.28
C ALA A 178 -2.07 -13.84 -16.54
N SER A 179 -1.46 -14.69 -15.72
CA SER A 179 -0.32 -14.32 -14.90
C SER A 179 0.94 -15.05 -15.36
N LEU A 180 1.97 -14.31 -15.74
CA LEU A 180 3.29 -14.85 -16.08
C LEU A 180 4.26 -14.66 -14.92
N ARG A 181 5.07 -15.70 -14.65
CA ARG A 181 6.14 -15.69 -13.66
C ARG A 181 7.39 -16.21 -14.32
N ALA A 182 8.33 -15.32 -14.63
CA ALA A 182 9.54 -15.69 -15.38
C ALA A 182 10.74 -14.83 -14.97
N GLY A 183 11.89 -15.45 -14.74
CA GLY A 183 13.17 -14.79 -14.47
C GLY A 183 13.11 -13.69 -13.41
N ASP A 184 13.86 -12.63 -13.62
CA ASP A 184 13.94 -11.43 -12.79
C ASP A 184 13.17 -10.25 -13.42
N ILE A 185 12.05 -10.52 -14.09
CA ILE A 185 11.23 -9.49 -14.75
C ILE A 185 10.88 -8.40 -13.75
N VAL A 186 11.29 -7.17 -14.04
CA VAL A 186 10.82 -5.97 -13.36
C VAL A 186 9.42 -5.70 -13.91
N VAL A 187 8.45 -5.73 -13.04
CA VAL A 187 7.00 -5.62 -13.24
C VAL A 187 6.56 -5.00 -14.56
N ASP A 188 5.81 -5.75 -15.36
CA ASP A 188 5.03 -5.21 -16.46
C ASP A 188 3.58 -5.70 -16.37
N ALA A 189 2.62 -4.79 -16.55
CA ALA A 189 1.21 -5.10 -16.64
C ALA A 189 0.65 -4.39 -17.87
N THR A 190 0.15 -5.17 -18.84
CA THR A 190 -0.54 -4.65 -20.01
C THR A 190 -2.01 -5.05 -19.99
N ALA A 191 -2.88 -4.13 -20.33
CA ALA A 191 -4.28 -4.40 -20.63
C ALA A 191 -4.47 -4.34 -22.16
N SER A 192 -5.09 -5.35 -22.73
CA SER A 192 -5.46 -5.35 -24.15
C SER A 192 -6.96 -5.62 -24.29
N ASP A 193 -7.61 -4.86 -25.17
CA ASP A 193 -8.97 -5.11 -25.59
C ASP A 193 -8.92 -5.94 -26.87
N SER A 194 -9.64 -7.08 -26.89
CA SER A 194 -9.76 -7.89 -28.09
C SER A 194 -11.23 -7.94 -28.55
N VAL A 195 -11.44 -7.69 -29.84
CA VAL A 195 -12.73 -7.92 -30.49
C VAL A 195 -12.74 -9.35 -30.97
N ALA A 196 -13.70 -10.14 -30.50
CA ALA A 196 -14.01 -11.40 -31.15
C ALA A 196 -14.71 -11.09 -32.47
N GLY A 197 -14.02 -11.39 -33.58
CA GLY A 197 -14.59 -11.33 -34.94
C GLY A 197 -15.54 -12.49 -35.20
#